data_3dd70cdcd4dee88213dcfcfb576f9d68
#
_entry.id   3dd70cdcd4dee88213dcfcfb576f9d68
#
_cell.length_a   1.000
_cell.length_b   1.000
_cell.length_c   1.000
_cell.angle_alpha   90.00
_cell.angle_beta   90.00
_cell.angle_gamma   90.00
#
_symmetry.space_group_name_H-M   'P 1'
#
loop_
_entity.id
_entity.type
_entity.pdbx_description
1 polymer ?
#
loop_
_entity_poly.entity_id
_entity_poly.type
_entity_poly.pdbx_seq_one_letter_code
_entity_poly.pdbx_strand_id
1 'polypeptide(L)'
;MNEIVWPTIDSKHLIVDSKQMLILEKEMFSDGMPQEALMEKAGIQISRWLLKRKPLLKHGITVLIGPGHNGGDGAVIARELFLKGFLVQVWCPFPIKKTLTNNHLNYLTSIGVTKLVEPPDANGKELWIDAVFGNNQTRKVDDKLIKLFNQK
;
A
#
# COMPACT_ATOMS: atom_id res chain seq x y z
N MET A 1 -31.74 6.48 -9.16
CA MET A 1 -30.25 6.43 -9.07
C MET A 1 -29.80 7.86 -8.91
N ASN A 2 -29.15 8.21 -7.81
CA ASN A 2 -28.60 9.54 -7.66
C ASN A 2 -27.42 9.68 -8.63
N GLU A 3 -27.54 10.61 -9.55
CA GLU A 3 -26.49 10.95 -10.48
C GLU A 3 -25.24 11.40 -9.71
N ILE A 4 -24.10 10.79 -9.99
CA ILE A 4 -22.83 11.18 -9.34
C ILE A 4 -22.35 12.45 -10.03
N VAL A 5 -22.35 13.55 -9.29
CA VAL A 5 -21.80 14.81 -9.77
C VAL A 5 -20.27 14.76 -9.61
N TRP A 6 -19.57 14.73 -10.73
CA TRP A 6 -18.10 14.82 -10.75
C TRP A 6 -17.64 16.26 -10.51
N PRO A 7 -16.59 16.49 -9.71
CA PRO A 7 -16.05 17.82 -9.55
C PRO A 7 -15.53 18.38 -10.89
N THR A 8 -15.64 19.67 -11.11
CA THR A 8 -15.10 20.36 -12.28
C THR A 8 -13.58 20.13 -12.32
N ILE A 9 -13.08 19.72 -13.51
CA ILE A 9 -11.71 19.27 -13.67
C ILE A 9 -10.72 20.43 -13.51
N ASP A 10 -10.16 20.60 -12.34
CA ASP A 10 -8.77 20.99 -12.21
C ASP A 10 -7.97 19.69 -11.97
N SER A 11 -7.34 19.17 -13.02
CA SER A 11 -6.63 17.89 -12.99
C SER A 11 -5.49 17.79 -11.98
N LYS A 12 -5.12 18.89 -11.33
CA LYS A 12 -4.10 18.95 -10.28
C LYS A 12 -4.65 18.67 -8.89
N HIS A 13 -5.96 18.81 -8.70
CA HIS A 13 -6.59 18.77 -7.38
C HIS A 13 -7.88 17.94 -7.34
N LEU A 14 -8.05 17.01 -8.27
CA LEU A 14 -9.21 16.13 -8.28
C LEU A 14 -9.19 15.24 -7.02
N ILE A 15 -10.05 15.58 -6.07
CA ILE A 15 -10.30 14.77 -4.88
C ILE A 15 -11.60 14.02 -5.09
N VAL A 16 -11.56 12.71 -4.97
CA VAL A 16 -12.72 11.82 -5.10
C VAL A 16 -12.97 11.09 -3.78
N ASP A 17 -14.24 10.82 -3.47
CA ASP A 17 -14.59 9.94 -2.36
C ASP A 17 -14.43 8.44 -2.74
N SER A 18 -14.62 7.56 -1.75
CA SER A 18 -14.44 6.10 -1.95
C SER A 18 -15.41 5.51 -2.99
N LYS A 19 -16.61 6.07 -3.13
CA LYS A 19 -17.59 5.60 -4.11
C LYS A 19 -17.21 6.03 -5.52
N GLN A 20 -16.77 7.28 -5.66
CA GLN A 20 -16.26 7.82 -6.91
C GLN A 20 -15.02 7.07 -7.37
N MET A 21 -14.09 6.78 -6.45
CA MET A 21 -12.88 6.00 -6.76
C MET A 21 -13.25 4.60 -7.28
N LEU A 22 -14.20 3.92 -6.63
CA LEU A 22 -14.64 2.58 -7.06
C LEU A 22 -15.23 2.58 -8.48
N ILE A 23 -15.97 3.65 -8.84
CA ILE A 23 -16.53 3.79 -10.19
C ILE A 23 -15.44 4.05 -11.20
N LEU A 24 -14.51 4.98 -10.91
CA LEU A 24 -13.36 5.25 -11.79
C LEU A 24 -12.54 4.00 -12.05
N GLU A 25 -12.19 3.25 -11.01
CA GLU A 25 -11.45 1.99 -11.16
C GLU A 25 -12.21 0.99 -12.04
N LYS A 26 -13.53 0.84 -11.81
CA LYS A 26 -14.37 -0.05 -12.60
C LYS A 26 -14.40 0.34 -14.08
N GLU A 27 -14.54 1.62 -14.38
CA GLU A 27 -14.51 2.13 -15.75
C GLU A 27 -13.14 1.91 -16.39
N MET A 28 -12.05 2.28 -15.71
CA MET A 28 -10.70 2.06 -16.20
C MET A 28 -10.43 0.58 -16.54
N PHE A 29 -10.87 -0.34 -15.68
CA PHE A 29 -10.68 -1.78 -15.92
C PHE A 29 -11.56 -2.28 -17.07
N SER A 30 -12.80 -1.78 -17.21
CA SER A 30 -13.67 -2.13 -18.34
C SER A 30 -13.12 -1.63 -19.68
N ASP A 31 -12.40 -0.52 -19.67
CA ASP A 31 -11.75 0.08 -20.84
C ASP A 31 -10.36 -0.54 -21.14
N GLY A 32 -9.99 -1.57 -20.38
CA GLY A 32 -8.79 -2.36 -20.65
C GLY A 32 -7.54 -1.97 -19.87
N MET A 33 -7.62 -1.08 -18.86
CA MET A 33 -6.48 -0.83 -17.97
C MET A 33 -6.18 -2.08 -17.14
N PRO A 34 -4.97 -2.68 -17.24
CA PRO A 34 -4.60 -3.80 -16.38
C PRO A 34 -4.49 -3.36 -14.92
N GLN A 35 -5.08 -4.15 -14.02
CA GLN A 35 -5.04 -3.85 -12.59
C GLN A 35 -3.60 -3.77 -12.06
N GLU A 36 -2.73 -4.65 -12.56
CA GLU A 36 -1.29 -4.68 -12.27
C GLU A 36 -0.62 -3.35 -12.64
N ALA A 37 -0.95 -2.79 -13.80
CA ALA A 37 -0.37 -1.53 -14.26
C ALA A 37 -0.79 -0.35 -13.36
N LEU A 38 -2.05 -0.35 -12.90
CA LEU A 38 -2.54 0.67 -11.98
C LEU A 38 -1.84 0.57 -10.62
N MET A 39 -1.70 -0.63 -10.08
CA MET A 39 -0.98 -0.92 -8.83
C MET A 39 0.49 -0.50 -8.91
N GLU A 40 1.18 -0.85 -9.98
CA GLU A 40 2.56 -0.41 -10.23
C GLU A 40 2.66 1.11 -10.25
N LYS A 41 1.77 1.77 -10.98
CA LYS A 41 1.77 3.24 -11.09
C LYS A 41 1.54 3.91 -9.74
N ALA A 42 0.60 3.42 -8.94
CA ALA A 42 0.30 3.94 -7.60
C ALA A 42 1.52 3.77 -6.67
N GLY A 43 2.06 2.57 -6.54
CA GLY A 43 3.20 2.27 -5.67
C GLY A 43 4.46 3.05 -6.07
N ILE A 44 4.75 3.16 -7.37
CA ILE A 44 5.89 3.96 -7.87
C ILE A 44 5.73 5.44 -7.53
N GLN A 45 4.54 6.03 -7.66
CA GLN A 45 4.33 7.44 -7.33
C GLN A 45 4.50 7.72 -5.84
N ILE A 46 3.99 6.84 -4.98
CA ILE A 46 4.20 6.95 -3.52
C ILE A 46 5.69 6.82 -3.18
N SER A 47 6.39 5.86 -3.78
CA SER A 47 7.84 5.67 -3.60
C SER A 47 8.63 6.93 -4.00
N ARG A 48 8.31 7.53 -5.13
CA ARG A 48 8.91 8.80 -5.58
C ARG A 48 8.66 9.94 -4.60
N TRP A 49 7.47 10.00 -4.02
CA TRP A 49 7.15 10.99 -3.00
C TRP A 49 7.98 10.79 -1.72
N LEU A 50 8.17 9.54 -1.28
CA LEU A 50 9.01 9.18 -0.14
C LEU A 50 10.48 9.48 -0.40
N LEU A 51 11.00 9.16 -1.59
CA LEU A 51 12.39 9.41 -1.98
C LEU A 51 12.77 10.90 -1.95
N LYS A 52 11.82 11.81 -2.12
CA LYS A 52 12.02 13.25 -1.90
C LYS A 52 12.12 13.62 -0.42
N ARG A 53 11.84 12.68 0.50
CA ARG A 53 11.79 12.85 1.96
C ARG A 53 12.76 11.90 2.67
N LYS A 54 13.98 11.76 2.13
CA LYS A 54 15.01 10.84 2.61
C LYS A 54 15.21 10.82 4.14
N PRO A 55 15.11 11.94 4.87
CA PRO A 55 15.22 11.91 6.33
C PRO A 55 14.23 10.96 7.03
N LEU A 56 13.04 10.74 6.45
CA LEU A 56 12.06 9.79 6.99
C LEU A 56 12.52 8.33 6.86
N LEU A 57 13.40 8.04 5.88
CA LEU A 57 13.80 6.69 5.51
C LEU A 57 15.11 6.25 6.19
N LYS A 58 15.77 7.13 6.95
CA LYS A 58 17.14 6.93 7.47
C LYS A 58 17.28 5.76 8.42
N HIS A 59 16.23 5.34 9.11
CA HIS A 59 16.25 4.25 10.08
C HIS A 59 15.68 2.94 9.53
N GLY A 60 15.43 2.87 8.22
CA GLY A 60 14.78 1.74 7.57
C GLY A 60 13.26 1.92 7.47
N ILE A 61 12.63 0.96 6.84
CA ILE A 61 11.21 1.00 6.49
C ILE A 61 10.59 -0.37 6.78
N THR A 62 9.46 -0.37 7.47
CA THR A 62 8.60 -1.54 7.61
C THR A 62 7.30 -1.29 6.87
N VAL A 63 7.00 -2.10 5.85
CA VAL A 63 5.72 -2.02 5.14
C VAL A 63 4.77 -3.08 5.68
N LEU A 64 3.62 -2.63 6.17
CA LEU A 64 2.56 -3.49 6.71
C LEU A 64 1.62 -3.86 5.59
N ILE A 65 1.70 -5.11 5.12
CA ILE A 65 1.03 -5.58 3.90
C ILE A 65 -0.27 -6.30 4.26
N GLY A 66 -1.39 -5.72 3.82
CA GLY A 66 -2.71 -6.29 3.98
C GLY A 66 -3.07 -7.38 2.97
N PRO A 67 -4.21 -8.07 3.19
CA PRO A 67 -4.62 -9.22 2.38
C PRO A 67 -5.17 -8.85 1.00
N GLY A 68 -5.52 -7.58 0.79
CA GLY A 68 -6.17 -7.03 -0.40
C GLY A 68 -5.21 -6.38 -1.39
N HIS A 69 -5.76 -5.65 -2.37
CA HIS A 69 -4.96 -4.94 -3.39
C HIS A 69 -4.13 -3.80 -2.80
N ASN A 70 -4.60 -3.12 -1.74
CA ASN A 70 -3.81 -2.11 -1.03
C ASN A 70 -2.46 -2.69 -0.52
N GLY A 71 -2.48 -3.96 -0.06
CA GLY A 71 -1.23 -4.67 0.25
C GLY A 71 -0.30 -4.84 -0.95
N GLY A 72 -0.86 -4.99 -2.15
CA GLY A 72 -0.10 -5.01 -3.39
C GLY A 72 0.60 -3.67 -3.67
N ASP A 73 -0.10 -2.55 -3.49
CA ASP A 73 0.49 -1.21 -3.58
C ASP A 73 1.66 -1.07 -2.59
N GLY A 74 1.47 -1.55 -1.34
CA GLY A 74 2.51 -1.60 -0.32
C GLY A 74 3.72 -2.44 -0.75
N ALA A 75 3.49 -3.59 -1.39
CA ALA A 75 4.56 -4.45 -1.88
C ALA A 75 5.35 -3.77 -3.01
N VAL A 76 4.69 -3.06 -3.92
CA VAL A 76 5.38 -2.24 -4.95
C VAL A 76 6.22 -1.15 -4.29
N ILE A 77 5.70 -0.44 -3.29
CA ILE A 77 6.45 0.58 -2.54
C ILE A 77 7.69 -0.03 -1.90
N ALA A 78 7.55 -1.18 -1.21
CA ALA A 78 8.66 -1.89 -0.57
C ALA A 78 9.75 -2.24 -1.59
N ARG A 79 9.38 -2.77 -2.76
CA ARG A 79 10.30 -3.10 -3.85
C ARG A 79 11.06 -1.87 -4.33
N GLU A 80 10.37 -0.79 -4.64
CA GLU A 80 10.99 0.41 -5.18
C GLU A 80 11.99 1.02 -4.20
N LEU A 81 11.67 1.05 -2.90
CA LEU A 81 12.57 1.56 -1.88
C LEU A 81 13.77 0.62 -1.66
N PHE A 82 13.55 -0.69 -1.66
CA PHE A 82 14.62 -1.68 -1.53
C PHE A 82 15.62 -1.60 -2.71
N LEU A 83 15.11 -1.53 -3.94
CA LEU A 83 15.97 -1.38 -5.14
C LEU A 83 16.74 -0.05 -5.18
N LYS A 84 16.32 0.94 -4.38
CA LYS A 84 17.06 2.20 -4.16
C LYS A 84 18.09 2.12 -3.01
N GLY A 85 18.27 0.94 -2.42
CA GLY A 85 19.28 0.69 -1.39
C GLY A 85 18.84 1.00 0.03
N PHE A 86 17.55 1.22 0.29
CA PHE A 86 17.07 1.39 1.66
C PHE A 86 16.89 0.04 2.36
N LEU A 87 17.04 0.03 3.68
CA LEU A 87 16.68 -1.11 4.50
C LEU A 87 15.15 -1.22 4.54
N VAL A 88 14.62 -2.29 3.95
CA VAL A 88 13.18 -2.54 3.86
C VAL A 88 12.87 -3.93 4.38
N GLN A 89 11.85 -4.00 5.21
CA GLN A 89 11.23 -5.25 5.63
C GLN A 89 9.71 -5.15 5.48
N VAL A 90 9.06 -6.29 5.40
CA VAL A 90 7.60 -6.36 5.27
C VAL A 90 7.02 -7.25 6.36
N TRP A 91 5.81 -6.92 6.80
CA TRP A 91 5.04 -7.74 7.71
C TRP A 91 3.60 -7.87 7.23
N CYS A 92 3.07 -9.11 7.26
CA CYS A 92 1.72 -9.43 6.83
C CYS A 92 0.89 -9.84 8.06
N PRO A 93 0.06 -8.95 8.65
CA PRO A 93 -0.76 -9.29 9.82
C PRO A 93 -1.82 -10.35 9.52
N PHE A 94 -2.15 -10.54 8.24
CA PHE A 94 -3.18 -11.48 7.79
C PHE A 94 -2.69 -12.31 6.59
N PRO A 95 -3.26 -13.51 6.36
CA PRO A 95 -3.00 -14.26 5.14
C PRO A 95 -3.39 -13.46 3.90
N ILE A 96 -2.51 -13.43 2.90
CA ILE A 96 -2.77 -12.74 1.64
C ILE A 96 -3.87 -13.46 0.85
N LYS A 97 -4.86 -12.72 0.37
CA LYS A 97 -6.04 -13.25 -0.32
C LYS A 97 -6.02 -13.01 -1.83
N LYS A 98 -5.32 -11.96 -2.27
CA LYS A 98 -5.28 -11.59 -3.69
C LYS A 98 -4.03 -12.14 -4.36
N THR A 99 -4.22 -12.84 -5.47
CA THR A 99 -3.12 -13.45 -6.25
C THR A 99 -2.09 -12.41 -6.65
N LEU A 100 -2.54 -11.25 -7.14
CA LEU A 100 -1.64 -10.17 -7.55
C LEU A 100 -0.76 -9.69 -6.39
N THR A 101 -1.34 -9.44 -5.21
CA THR A 101 -0.60 -9.06 -4.01
C THR A 101 0.40 -10.14 -3.59
N ASN A 102 -0.01 -11.41 -3.68
CA ASN A 102 0.88 -12.53 -3.36
C ASN A 102 2.05 -12.63 -4.35
N ASN A 103 1.82 -12.38 -5.63
CA ASN A 103 2.88 -12.36 -6.65
C ASN A 103 3.92 -11.29 -6.34
N HIS A 104 3.49 -10.06 -6.01
CA HIS A 104 4.40 -9.01 -5.59
C HIS A 104 5.18 -9.37 -4.32
N LEU A 105 4.53 -9.99 -3.33
CA LEU A 105 5.17 -10.42 -2.09
C LEU A 105 6.22 -11.52 -2.33
N ASN A 106 5.91 -12.49 -3.19
CA ASN A 106 6.86 -13.54 -3.59
C ASN A 106 8.09 -12.93 -4.29
N TYR A 107 7.87 -11.97 -5.17
CA TYR A 107 8.97 -11.26 -5.83
C TYR A 107 9.82 -10.47 -4.83
N LEU A 108 9.21 -9.78 -3.85
CA LEU A 108 9.96 -9.13 -2.77
C LEU A 108 10.89 -10.10 -2.05
N THR A 109 10.38 -11.27 -1.69
CA THR A 109 11.18 -12.30 -1.02
C THR A 109 12.30 -12.80 -1.90
N SER A 110 12.05 -13.00 -3.20
CA SER A 110 13.07 -13.48 -4.16
C SER A 110 14.22 -12.51 -4.38
N ILE A 111 13.98 -11.20 -4.26
CA ILE A 111 15.03 -10.18 -4.38
C ILE A 111 15.72 -9.85 -3.03
N GLY A 112 15.34 -10.53 -1.94
CA GLY A 112 16.01 -10.42 -0.64
C GLY A 112 15.36 -9.49 0.38
N VAL A 113 14.14 -9.00 0.15
CA VAL A 113 13.40 -8.23 1.18
C VAL A 113 12.99 -9.18 2.31
N THR A 114 13.33 -8.81 3.54
CA THR A 114 12.98 -9.60 4.73
C THR A 114 11.47 -9.54 4.99
N LYS A 115 10.85 -10.72 5.08
CA LYS A 115 9.48 -10.87 5.57
C LYS A 115 9.51 -11.26 7.04
N LEU A 116 8.98 -10.39 7.90
CA LEU A 116 8.87 -10.64 9.33
C LEU A 116 7.81 -11.71 9.61
N VAL A 117 8.11 -12.59 10.56
CA VAL A 117 7.17 -13.58 11.10
C VAL A 117 6.34 -12.94 12.21
N GLU A 118 7.00 -12.24 13.13
CA GLU A 118 6.38 -11.55 14.26
C GLU A 118 6.08 -10.08 13.92
N PRO A 119 5.17 -9.43 14.65
CA PRO A 119 4.91 -8.00 14.52
C PRO A 119 6.20 -7.19 14.68
N PRO A 120 6.36 -6.09 13.94
CA PRO A 120 7.50 -5.20 14.12
C PRO A 120 7.47 -4.53 15.50
N ASP A 121 8.64 -4.14 16.02
CA ASP A 121 8.75 -3.42 17.29
C ASP A 121 8.21 -1.99 17.15
N ALA A 122 7.15 -1.68 17.87
CA ALA A 122 6.54 -0.35 17.87
C ALA A 122 7.49 0.75 18.38
N ASN A 123 8.49 0.41 19.23
CA ASN A 123 9.49 1.36 19.71
C ASN A 123 10.65 1.58 18.73
N GLY A 124 10.68 0.84 17.63
CA GLY A 124 11.66 1.00 16.56
C GLY A 124 11.60 2.40 15.95
N LYS A 125 12.72 2.87 15.38
CA LYS A 125 12.82 4.21 14.74
C LYS A 125 12.51 4.19 13.25
N GLU A 126 12.28 3.02 12.67
CA GLU A 126 11.96 2.85 11.25
C GLU A 126 10.61 3.47 10.90
N LEU A 127 10.47 3.92 9.68
CA LEU A 127 9.19 4.38 9.14
C LEU A 127 8.27 3.18 8.93
N TRP A 128 7.04 3.25 9.43
CA TRP A 128 6.00 2.31 9.04
C TRP A 128 5.16 2.88 7.90
N ILE A 129 4.92 2.03 6.90
CA ILE A 129 4.00 2.31 5.81
C ILE A 129 2.81 1.36 5.97
N ASP A 130 1.65 1.93 6.30
CA ASP A 130 0.41 1.17 6.45
C ASP A 130 -0.23 0.92 5.08
N ALA A 131 -0.18 -0.32 4.66
CA ALA A 131 -0.89 -0.84 3.49
C ALA A 131 -1.82 -2.02 3.88
N VAL A 132 -2.29 -2.06 5.13
CA VAL A 132 -3.12 -3.16 5.65
C VAL A 132 -4.54 -3.08 5.12
N PHE A 133 -5.14 -1.89 5.18
CA PHE A 133 -6.53 -1.68 4.78
C PHE A 133 -6.64 -0.62 3.69
N GLY A 134 -7.44 -0.90 2.67
CA GLY A 134 -7.80 0.06 1.64
C GLY A 134 -9.15 0.73 1.91
N ASN A 135 -9.60 1.56 0.98
CA ASN A 135 -10.82 2.38 1.09
C ASN A 135 -12.12 1.56 1.31
N ASN A 136 -12.12 0.27 1.00
CA ASN A 136 -13.28 -0.61 1.09
C ASN A 136 -13.29 -1.45 2.38
N GLN A 137 -12.59 -1.02 3.43
CA GLN A 137 -12.57 -1.72 4.71
C GLN A 137 -13.92 -1.60 5.42
N THR A 138 -14.59 -2.73 5.61
CA THR A 138 -15.88 -2.83 6.30
C THR A 138 -15.83 -3.65 7.60
N ARG A 139 -14.71 -4.35 7.85
CA ARG A 139 -14.54 -5.21 9.03
C ARG A 139 -13.98 -4.41 10.19
N LYS A 140 -14.39 -4.80 11.41
CA LYS A 140 -13.73 -4.29 12.63
C LYS A 140 -12.23 -4.67 12.61
N VAL A 141 -11.40 -3.71 12.94
CA VAL A 141 -9.95 -3.94 13.05
C VAL A 141 -9.68 -4.79 14.31
N ASP A 142 -8.76 -5.73 14.22
CA ASP A 142 -8.32 -6.56 15.33
C ASP A 142 -7.71 -5.70 16.45
N ASP A 143 -8.10 -5.97 17.70
CA ASP A 143 -7.65 -5.19 18.86
C ASP A 143 -6.13 -5.26 19.07
N LYS A 144 -5.47 -6.36 18.66
CA LYS A 144 -4.01 -6.49 18.72
C LYS A 144 -3.34 -5.54 17.73
N LEU A 145 -3.91 -5.41 16.54
CA LEU A 145 -3.39 -4.50 15.51
C LEU A 145 -3.61 -3.04 15.94
N ILE A 146 -4.76 -2.72 16.55
CA ILE A 146 -5.03 -1.38 17.11
C ILE A 146 -3.99 -1.04 18.19
N LYS A 147 -3.73 -1.98 19.11
CA LYS A 147 -2.71 -1.78 20.15
C LYS A 147 -1.33 -1.54 19.57
N LEU A 148 -0.93 -2.33 18.57
CA LEU A 148 0.35 -2.19 17.89
C LEU A 148 0.51 -0.80 17.24
N PHE A 149 -0.52 -0.33 16.52
CA PHE A 149 -0.48 1.01 15.90
C PHE A 149 -0.48 2.15 16.92
N ASN A 150 -1.17 2.00 18.04
CA ASN A 150 -1.20 3.02 19.09
C ASN A 150 0.12 3.12 19.87
N GLN A 151 0.98 2.13 19.78
CA GLN A 151 2.30 2.11 20.42
C GLN A 151 3.39 2.72 19.53
N LYS A 152 3.16 2.80 18.19
CA LYS A 152 4.09 3.36 17.22
C LYS A 152 4.02 4.88 17.18
#